data_db40826cb16b6f311f4c80240c24d425
#
_entry.id   db40826cb16b6f311f4c80240c24d425
#
_cell.length_a   1.000
_cell.length_b   1.000
_cell.length_c   1.000
_cell.angle_alpha   90.00
_cell.angle_beta   90.00
_cell.angle_gamma   90.00
#
_symmetry.space_group_name_H-M   'P 1'
#
loop_
_entity.id
_entity.type
_entity.pdbx_description
1 polymer ?
#
loop_
_entity_poly.entity_id
_entity_poly.type
_entity_poly.pdbx_seq_one_letter_code
_entity_poly.pdbx_strand_id
1 'polypeptide(L)'
;KLVKNSPLKIEVGGGIRSTEDLELLFAAGVARIVVGSVCVSEPELVNQWMTRFGADKIVLALDCSLDNQGVPKVRTHGWQQESSLSVYDVLDNYPNAQYVLCTDVGVDGTLAGPSIALYKQIQLRYPDLNLIASGGVGKLADIAELRQLDVHGVVIGKALYENQFDLASALMAAV
;
A
#
# COMPACT_ATOMS: atom_id res chain seq x y z
N LYS A 1 13.80 16.57 -9.04
CA LYS A 1 15.25 16.21 -9.00
C LYS A 1 15.48 14.78 -8.56
N LEU A 2 14.81 14.27 -7.49
CA LEU A 2 15.00 12.90 -6.99
C LEU A 2 14.72 11.84 -8.08
N VAL A 3 13.57 11.92 -8.74
CA VAL A 3 13.16 10.94 -9.76
C VAL A 3 14.15 10.84 -10.92
N LYS A 4 14.67 12.00 -11.42
CA LYS A 4 15.57 12.02 -12.58
C LYS A 4 16.99 11.53 -12.28
N ASN A 5 17.40 11.53 -11.01
CA ASN A 5 18.78 11.21 -10.60
C ASN A 5 18.88 9.92 -9.78
N SER A 6 17.78 9.19 -9.63
CA SER A 6 17.75 7.91 -8.90
C SER A 6 17.64 6.73 -9.86
N PRO A 7 18.40 5.64 -9.67
CA PRO A 7 18.19 4.38 -10.38
C PRO A 7 16.95 3.62 -9.87
N LEU A 8 16.34 4.08 -8.77
CA LEU A 8 15.19 3.44 -8.16
C LEU A 8 13.90 3.80 -8.91
N LYS A 9 12.97 2.87 -8.94
CA LYS A 9 11.59 3.14 -9.33
C LYS A 9 10.91 3.90 -8.19
N ILE A 10 10.56 5.16 -8.43
CA ILE A 10 9.98 6.03 -7.41
C ILE A 10 8.45 5.95 -7.49
N GLU A 11 7.83 5.67 -6.36
CA GLU A 11 6.39 5.80 -6.17
C GLU A 11 6.08 7.08 -5.38
N VAL A 12 5.01 7.76 -5.74
CA VAL A 12 4.61 9.03 -5.09
C VAL A 12 3.16 8.95 -4.69
N GLY A 13 2.89 9.31 -3.44
CA GLY A 13 1.54 9.42 -2.88
C GLY A 13 1.39 10.67 -2.01
N GLY A 14 0.14 11.02 -1.74
CA GLY A 14 -0.24 12.14 -0.89
C GLY A 14 -0.73 13.36 -1.67
N GLY A 15 -1.94 13.82 -1.35
CA GLY A 15 -2.55 15.03 -1.91
C GLY A 15 -2.98 14.95 -3.38
N ILE A 16 -2.90 13.80 -4.02
CA ILE A 16 -3.25 13.60 -5.43
C ILE A 16 -4.77 13.51 -5.55
N ARG A 17 -5.36 14.45 -6.31
CA ARG A 17 -6.82 14.59 -6.41
C ARG A 17 -7.32 14.90 -7.82
N SER A 18 -6.43 15.16 -8.77
CA SER A 18 -6.81 15.53 -10.14
C SER A 18 -6.00 14.76 -11.18
N THR A 19 -6.52 14.69 -12.39
CA THR A 19 -5.82 14.08 -13.53
C THR A 19 -4.54 14.83 -13.86
N GLU A 20 -4.54 16.14 -13.71
CA GLU A 20 -3.39 17.02 -13.93
C GLU A 20 -2.23 16.69 -12.99
N ASP A 21 -2.52 16.32 -11.72
CA ASP A 21 -1.50 15.86 -10.77
C ASP A 21 -0.79 14.62 -11.31
N LEU A 22 -1.57 13.64 -11.84
CA LEU A 22 -1.02 12.42 -12.41
C LEU A 22 -0.14 12.71 -13.63
N GLU A 23 -0.62 13.57 -14.54
CA GLU A 23 0.13 13.95 -15.74
C GLU A 23 1.48 14.58 -15.39
N LEU A 24 1.50 15.51 -14.43
CA LEU A 24 2.72 16.16 -13.96
C LEU A 24 3.71 15.18 -13.34
N LEU A 25 3.21 14.24 -12.51
CA LEU A 25 4.05 13.25 -11.85
C LEU A 25 4.62 12.24 -12.83
N PHE A 26 3.83 11.74 -13.78
CA PHE A 26 4.32 10.83 -14.82
C PHE A 26 5.28 11.53 -15.78
N ALA A 27 5.02 12.78 -16.15
CA ALA A 27 5.94 13.58 -16.94
C ALA A 27 7.29 13.83 -16.22
N ALA A 28 7.28 13.85 -14.88
CA ALA A 28 8.49 13.94 -14.08
C ALA A 28 9.26 12.60 -14.00
N GLY A 29 8.68 11.48 -14.45
CA GLY A 29 9.28 10.15 -14.47
C GLY A 29 8.95 9.27 -13.25
N VAL A 30 7.88 9.60 -12.50
CA VAL A 30 7.37 8.74 -11.41
C VAL A 30 6.93 7.39 -11.99
N ALA A 31 7.31 6.30 -11.33
CA ALA A 31 7.01 4.95 -11.79
C ALA A 31 5.56 4.56 -11.49
N ARG A 32 5.08 4.84 -10.27
CA ARG A 32 3.70 4.59 -9.84
C ARG A 32 3.19 5.73 -8.98
N ILE A 33 1.89 5.92 -9.03
CA ILE A 33 1.17 6.90 -8.21
C ILE A 33 0.33 6.15 -7.19
N VAL A 34 0.50 6.53 -5.92
CA VAL A 34 -0.21 5.94 -4.78
C VAL A 34 -1.40 6.84 -4.44
N VAL A 35 -2.61 6.31 -4.60
CA VAL A 35 -3.87 7.02 -4.35
C VAL A 35 -4.55 6.46 -3.11
N GLY A 36 -4.77 7.32 -2.12
CA GLY A 36 -5.38 6.97 -0.83
C GLY A 36 -6.87 7.34 -0.79
N SER A 37 -7.24 8.41 -0.10
CA SER A 37 -8.64 8.77 0.15
C SER A 37 -9.52 8.85 -1.10
N VAL A 38 -8.97 9.26 -2.23
CA VAL A 38 -9.69 9.37 -3.50
C VAL A 38 -10.16 8.01 -4.02
N CYS A 39 -9.45 6.91 -3.73
CA CYS A 39 -9.91 5.59 -4.13
C CYS A 39 -11.13 5.10 -3.34
N VAL A 40 -11.43 5.72 -2.21
CA VAL A 40 -12.63 5.44 -1.43
C VAL A 40 -13.77 6.38 -1.83
N SER A 41 -13.47 7.68 -2.04
CA SER A 41 -14.48 8.70 -2.30
C SER A 41 -14.91 8.82 -3.77
N GLU A 42 -14.02 8.52 -4.72
CA GLU A 42 -14.24 8.73 -6.16
C GLU A 42 -13.74 7.54 -7.00
N PRO A 43 -14.32 6.33 -6.83
CA PRO A 43 -13.83 5.12 -7.50
C PRO A 43 -13.89 5.20 -9.03
N GLU A 44 -14.90 5.89 -9.58
CA GLU A 44 -15.02 6.08 -11.04
C GLU A 44 -13.85 6.90 -11.61
N LEU A 45 -13.44 7.95 -10.92
CA LEU A 45 -12.30 8.77 -11.33
C LEU A 45 -11.00 7.93 -11.32
N VAL A 46 -10.76 7.15 -10.28
CA VAL A 46 -9.58 6.31 -10.20
C VAL A 46 -9.58 5.20 -11.26
N ASN A 47 -10.74 4.60 -11.58
CA ASN A 47 -10.86 3.66 -12.70
C ASN A 47 -10.57 4.33 -14.05
N GLN A 48 -10.98 5.58 -14.25
CA GLN A 48 -10.59 6.36 -15.45
C GLN A 48 -9.07 6.56 -15.51
N TRP A 49 -8.42 6.85 -14.38
CA TRP A 49 -6.96 6.96 -14.34
C TRP A 49 -6.27 5.62 -14.67
N MET A 50 -6.76 4.51 -14.15
CA MET A 50 -6.24 3.18 -14.50
C MET A 50 -6.37 2.88 -15.99
N THR A 51 -7.50 3.24 -16.59
CA THR A 51 -7.74 3.08 -18.03
C THR A 51 -6.80 3.97 -18.86
N ARG A 52 -6.60 5.22 -18.43
CA ARG A 52 -5.84 6.21 -19.18
C ARG A 52 -4.33 6.03 -19.07
N PHE A 53 -3.83 5.75 -17.86
CA PHE A 53 -2.38 5.71 -17.58
C PHE A 53 -1.83 4.29 -17.46
N GLY A 54 -2.68 3.30 -17.29
CA GLY A 54 -2.34 1.91 -17.02
C GLY A 54 -2.58 1.52 -15.56
N ALA A 55 -3.21 0.37 -15.34
CA ALA A 55 -3.47 -0.15 -14.00
C ALA A 55 -2.17 -0.53 -13.26
N ASP A 56 -1.11 -0.86 -13.99
CA ASP A 56 0.24 -1.13 -13.48
C ASP A 56 0.93 0.11 -12.89
N LYS A 57 0.38 1.30 -13.12
CA LYS A 57 0.94 2.58 -12.66
C LYS A 57 0.17 3.20 -11.49
N ILE A 58 -0.94 2.62 -11.10
CA ILE A 58 -1.76 3.11 -9.99
C ILE A 58 -1.72 2.10 -8.85
N VAL A 59 -1.41 2.57 -7.65
CA VAL A 59 -1.44 1.79 -6.42
C VAL A 59 -2.57 2.31 -5.55
N LEU A 60 -3.54 1.45 -5.22
CA LEU A 60 -4.59 1.78 -4.27
C LEU A 60 -4.03 1.72 -2.85
N ALA A 61 -4.05 2.80 -2.10
CA ALA A 61 -3.60 2.82 -0.72
C ALA A 61 -4.78 2.79 0.24
N LEU A 62 -4.86 1.74 1.04
CA LEU A 62 -5.92 1.51 2.00
C LEU A 62 -5.33 1.41 3.42
N ASP A 63 -5.64 2.40 4.23
CA ASP A 63 -5.41 2.35 5.66
C ASP A 63 -6.55 1.57 6.30
N CYS A 64 -6.25 0.54 7.08
CA CYS A 64 -7.28 -0.33 7.62
C CYS A 64 -6.88 -0.91 8.98
N SER A 65 -7.83 -1.54 9.64
CA SER A 65 -7.60 -2.38 10.81
C SER A 65 -8.63 -3.50 10.85
N LEU A 66 -8.30 -4.60 11.52
CA LEU A 66 -9.29 -5.65 11.77
C LEU A 66 -10.30 -5.18 12.83
N ASP A 67 -11.58 -5.36 12.55
CA ASP A 67 -12.63 -5.17 13.55
C ASP A 67 -12.69 -6.35 14.53
N ASN A 68 -13.63 -6.30 15.50
CA ASN A 68 -13.80 -7.34 16.51
C ASN A 68 -14.24 -8.71 15.94
N GLN A 69 -14.68 -8.74 14.68
CA GLN A 69 -15.05 -9.96 13.95
C GLN A 69 -13.93 -10.42 13.01
N GLY A 70 -12.79 -9.72 13.00
CA GLY A 70 -11.66 -10.01 12.12
C GLY A 70 -11.85 -9.53 10.68
N VAL A 71 -12.81 -8.64 10.40
CA VAL A 71 -13.02 -8.07 9.08
C VAL A 71 -12.13 -6.83 8.90
N PRO A 72 -11.37 -6.71 7.80
CA PRO A 72 -10.55 -5.53 7.54
C PRO A 72 -11.43 -4.33 7.17
N LYS A 73 -11.52 -3.36 8.08
CA LYS A 73 -12.26 -2.10 7.90
C LYS A 73 -11.34 -0.97 7.48
N VAL A 74 -11.78 -0.21 6.48
CA VAL A 74 -11.03 0.96 5.99
C VAL A 74 -11.12 2.09 7.00
N ARG A 75 -9.99 2.76 7.24
CA ARG A 75 -9.87 3.95 8.06
C ARG A 75 -9.76 5.18 7.16
N THR A 76 -10.49 6.23 7.50
CA THR A 76 -10.51 7.49 6.74
C THR A 76 -10.16 8.67 7.64
N HIS A 77 -9.97 9.85 7.04
CA HIS A 77 -9.70 11.10 7.75
C HIS A 77 -8.50 11.04 8.70
N GLY A 78 -7.37 10.51 8.21
CA GLY A 78 -6.14 10.40 9.03
C GLY A 78 -6.33 9.46 10.23
N TRP A 79 -7.04 8.33 10.00
CA TRP A 79 -7.30 7.25 10.97
C TRP A 79 -8.32 7.58 12.07
N GLN A 80 -8.91 8.76 12.04
CA GLN A 80 -9.82 9.23 13.10
C GLN A 80 -11.22 8.62 13.03
N GLN A 81 -11.62 8.11 11.86
CA GLN A 81 -12.93 7.51 11.66
C GLN A 81 -12.83 6.13 11.06
N GLU A 82 -13.49 5.17 11.71
CA GLU A 82 -13.79 3.87 11.11
C GLU A 82 -14.89 4.07 10.07
N SER A 83 -14.61 3.69 8.83
CA SER A 83 -15.66 3.65 7.83
C SER A 83 -16.49 2.37 8.00
N SER A 84 -17.74 2.39 7.55
CA SER A 84 -18.55 1.16 7.46
C SER A 84 -18.01 0.19 6.41
N LEU A 85 -17.16 0.68 5.49
CA LEU A 85 -16.61 -0.09 4.37
C LEU A 85 -15.50 -1.02 4.83
N SER A 86 -15.56 -2.26 4.37
CA SER A 86 -14.42 -3.16 4.44
C SER A 86 -13.43 -2.86 3.31
N VAL A 87 -12.20 -3.36 3.43
CA VAL A 87 -11.22 -3.38 2.33
C VAL A 87 -11.81 -4.07 1.10
N TYR A 88 -12.64 -5.09 1.30
CA TYR A 88 -13.31 -5.82 0.22
C TYR A 88 -14.32 -4.96 -0.55
N ASP A 89 -15.15 -4.18 0.18
CA ASP A 89 -16.12 -3.27 -0.45
C ASP A 89 -15.42 -2.24 -1.34
N VAL A 90 -14.23 -1.80 -0.96
CA VAL A 90 -13.45 -0.88 -1.78
C VAL A 90 -12.81 -1.59 -2.97
N LEU A 91 -12.12 -2.72 -2.76
CA LEU A 91 -11.43 -3.44 -3.84
C LEU A 91 -12.39 -4.00 -4.89
N ASP A 92 -13.59 -4.40 -4.52
CA ASP A 92 -14.62 -4.89 -5.45
C ASP A 92 -15.05 -3.82 -6.48
N ASN A 93 -14.77 -2.51 -6.22
CA ASN A 93 -14.96 -1.44 -7.20
C ASN A 93 -13.82 -1.34 -8.24
N TYR A 94 -12.76 -2.14 -8.09
CA TYR A 94 -11.55 -2.04 -8.90
C TYR A 94 -11.16 -3.36 -9.56
N PRO A 95 -11.98 -3.90 -10.48
CA PRO A 95 -11.73 -5.23 -11.07
C PRO A 95 -10.42 -5.32 -11.87
N ASN A 96 -9.87 -4.19 -12.29
CA ASN A 96 -8.62 -4.12 -13.06
C ASN A 96 -7.42 -3.68 -12.21
N ALA A 97 -7.57 -3.46 -10.90
CA ALA A 97 -6.46 -3.06 -10.04
C ALA A 97 -5.36 -4.12 -10.06
N GLN A 98 -4.11 -3.67 -10.15
CA GLN A 98 -2.94 -4.54 -10.09
C GLN A 98 -2.18 -4.42 -8.78
N TYR A 99 -2.24 -3.27 -8.11
CA TYR A 99 -1.49 -2.99 -6.91
C TYR A 99 -2.37 -2.43 -5.79
N VAL A 100 -2.21 -2.97 -4.60
CA VAL A 100 -2.77 -2.41 -3.37
C VAL A 100 -1.68 -2.28 -2.31
N LEU A 101 -1.58 -1.10 -1.73
CA LEU A 101 -0.80 -0.84 -0.52
C LEU A 101 -1.77 -0.88 0.66
N CYS A 102 -1.61 -1.85 1.55
CA CYS A 102 -2.47 -1.98 2.71
C CYS A 102 -1.67 -1.69 3.99
N THR A 103 -2.06 -0.64 4.70
CA THR A 103 -1.45 -0.25 5.98
C THR A 103 -2.36 -0.67 7.13
N ASP A 104 -1.88 -1.54 8.02
CA ASP A 104 -2.58 -1.73 9.30
C ASP A 104 -2.22 -0.60 10.26
N VAL A 105 -3.20 0.29 10.48
CA VAL A 105 -3.03 1.45 11.35
C VAL A 105 -2.88 1.09 12.83
N GLY A 106 -3.30 -0.11 13.23
CA GLY A 106 -3.17 -0.59 14.60
C GLY A 106 -1.72 -0.92 15.00
N VAL A 107 -0.89 -1.25 14.01
CA VAL A 107 0.52 -1.60 14.23
C VAL A 107 1.50 -0.65 13.55
N ASP A 108 1.02 0.29 12.72
CA ASP A 108 1.90 1.22 12.04
C ASP A 108 2.73 2.05 13.03
N GLY A 109 4.03 2.15 12.79
CA GLY A 109 5.00 2.84 13.64
C GLY A 109 5.29 2.18 14.99
N THR A 110 4.71 1.00 15.31
CA THR A 110 4.90 0.32 16.61
C THR A 110 6.15 -0.55 16.69
N LEU A 111 6.68 -1.03 15.55
CA LEU A 111 7.76 -2.03 15.46
C LEU A 111 7.37 -3.39 16.10
N ALA A 112 6.09 -3.65 16.31
CA ALA A 112 5.59 -4.85 17.00
C ALA A 112 5.39 -6.06 16.08
N GLY A 113 5.65 -5.92 14.80
CA GLY A 113 5.43 -6.90 13.75
C GLY A 113 4.24 -6.54 12.86
N PRO A 114 4.23 -7.03 11.61
CA PRO A 114 3.16 -6.78 10.64
C PRO A 114 1.91 -7.63 10.92
N SER A 115 0.76 -7.19 10.43
CA SER A 115 -0.52 -7.88 10.56
C SER A 115 -0.65 -9.02 9.55
N ILE A 116 0.04 -10.13 9.78
CA ILE A 116 0.04 -11.31 8.90
C ILE A 116 -1.38 -11.81 8.59
N ALA A 117 -2.25 -11.84 9.61
CA ALA A 117 -3.64 -12.29 9.44
C ALA A 117 -4.43 -11.41 8.46
N LEU A 118 -4.22 -10.09 8.49
CA LEU A 118 -4.84 -9.14 7.58
C LEU A 118 -4.40 -9.40 6.13
N TYR A 119 -3.09 -9.46 5.89
CA TYR A 119 -2.55 -9.63 4.54
C TYR A 119 -2.93 -10.98 3.94
N LYS A 120 -2.93 -12.04 4.76
CA LYS A 120 -3.38 -13.37 4.35
C LYS A 120 -4.85 -13.37 3.90
N GLN A 121 -5.74 -12.67 4.60
CA GLN A 121 -7.15 -12.56 4.22
C GLN A 121 -7.32 -11.85 2.87
N ILE A 122 -6.60 -10.74 2.66
CA ILE A 122 -6.66 -9.99 1.40
C ILE A 122 -6.15 -10.87 0.25
N GLN A 123 -5.02 -11.53 0.42
CA GLN A 123 -4.39 -12.34 -0.61
C GLN A 123 -5.21 -13.58 -0.99
N LEU A 124 -5.88 -14.21 -0.01
CA LEU A 124 -6.78 -15.33 -0.29
C LEU A 124 -8.00 -14.90 -1.13
N ARG A 125 -8.50 -13.68 -0.94
CA ARG A 125 -9.65 -13.17 -1.69
C ARG A 125 -9.27 -12.61 -3.06
N TYR A 126 -8.08 -12.02 -3.17
CA TYR A 126 -7.57 -11.38 -4.38
C TYR A 126 -6.17 -11.91 -4.72
N PRO A 127 -6.06 -13.18 -5.18
CA PRO A 127 -4.76 -13.83 -5.38
C PRO A 127 -3.92 -13.20 -6.50
N ASP A 128 -4.55 -12.54 -7.46
CA ASP A 128 -3.88 -11.89 -8.59
C ASP A 128 -3.44 -10.44 -8.29
N LEU A 129 -3.78 -9.91 -7.10
CA LEU A 129 -3.48 -8.55 -6.71
C LEU A 129 -2.10 -8.47 -6.06
N ASN A 130 -1.24 -7.60 -6.58
CA ASN A 130 0.07 -7.33 -6.01
C ASN A 130 -0.07 -6.56 -4.69
N LEU A 131 -0.09 -7.28 -3.58
CA LEU A 131 -0.22 -6.72 -2.24
C LEU A 131 1.11 -6.17 -1.74
N ILE A 132 1.12 -4.90 -1.34
CA ILE A 132 2.23 -4.23 -0.65
C ILE A 132 1.82 -4.07 0.82
N ALA A 133 2.51 -4.77 1.71
CA ALA A 133 2.26 -4.71 3.14
C ALA A 133 2.89 -3.47 3.78
N SER A 134 2.19 -2.82 4.70
CA SER A 134 2.66 -1.63 5.41
C SER A 134 2.22 -1.63 6.86
N GLY A 135 3.12 -1.18 7.74
CA GLY A 135 2.90 -1.08 9.18
C GLY A 135 3.55 -2.20 9.98
N GLY A 136 4.08 -1.85 11.15
CA GLY A 136 4.53 -2.76 12.19
C GLY A 136 5.91 -3.39 12.02
N VAL A 137 6.51 -3.43 10.83
CA VAL A 137 7.80 -4.08 10.60
C VAL A 137 8.87 -3.54 11.54
N GLY A 138 9.44 -4.41 12.37
CA GLY A 138 10.44 -4.05 13.38
C GLY A 138 11.74 -4.87 13.32
N LYS A 139 11.74 -6.03 12.68
CA LYS A 139 12.89 -6.93 12.61
C LYS A 139 12.93 -7.69 11.27
N LEU A 140 14.09 -8.24 10.91
CA LEU A 140 14.28 -8.98 9.66
C LEU A 140 13.37 -10.22 9.54
N ALA A 141 13.05 -10.86 10.67
CA ALA A 141 12.13 -12.00 10.70
C ALA A 141 10.72 -11.63 10.20
N ASP A 142 10.28 -10.39 10.40
CA ASP A 142 8.97 -9.91 9.94
C ASP A 142 8.93 -9.87 8.41
N ILE A 143 10.04 -9.48 7.77
CA ILE A 143 10.19 -9.47 6.30
C ILE A 143 10.15 -10.90 5.76
N ALA A 144 10.86 -11.83 6.41
CA ALA A 144 10.86 -13.23 6.03
C ALA A 144 9.46 -13.87 6.18
N GLU A 145 8.69 -13.47 7.18
CA GLU A 145 7.31 -13.93 7.37
C GLU A 145 6.37 -13.39 6.28
N LEU A 146 6.47 -12.11 5.94
CA LEU A 146 5.72 -11.51 4.83
C LEU A 146 6.07 -12.16 3.48
N ARG A 147 7.33 -12.49 3.26
CA ARG A 147 7.76 -13.24 2.08
C ARG A 147 7.07 -14.61 1.96
N GLN A 148 6.88 -15.33 3.08
CA GLN A 148 6.18 -16.62 3.07
C GLN A 148 4.69 -16.50 2.67
N LEU A 149 4.11 -15.31 2.79
CA LEU A 149 2.77 -14.99 2.30
C LEU A 149 2.75 -14.61 0.82
N ASP A 150 3.92 -14.55 0.15
CA ASP A 150 4.06 -14.12 -1.25
C ASP A 150 3.51 -12.70 -1.51
N VAL A 151 3.66 -11.77 -0.54
CA VAL A 151 3.33 -10.37 -0.77
C VAL A 151 4.29 -9.78 -1.80
N HIS A 152 3.77 -8.93 -2.67
CA HIS A 152 4.55 -8.28 -3.73
C HIS A 152 5.66 -7.36 -3.19
N GLY A 153 5.42 -6.73 -2.05
CA GLY A 153 6.37 -5.80 -1.45
C GLY A 153 6.03 -5.46 -0.01
N VAL A 154 6.95 -4.76 0.63
CA VAL A 154 6.80 -4.28 2.00
C VAL A 154 7.30 -2.85 2.13
N VAL A 155 6.55 -2.01 2.83
CA VAL A 155 6.99 -0.67 3.23
C VAL A 155 7.73 -0.79 4.55
N ILE A 156 8.98 -0.32 4.57
CA ILE A 156 9.81 -0.24 5.77
C ILE A 156 10.08 1.24 6.04
N GLY A 157 9.50 1.76 7.10
CA GLY A 157 9.65 3.15 7.51
C GLY A 157 10.49 3.27 8.77
N LYS A 158 9.84 3.34 9.92
CA LYS A 158 10.43 3.60 11.24
C LYS A 158 11.61 2.71 11.59
N ALA A 159 11.56 1.41 11.23
CA ALA A 159 12.65 0.47 11.52
C ALA A 159 13.99 0.88 10.91
N LEU A 160 14.01 1.45 9.69
CA LEU A 160 15.23 1.98 9.07
C LEU A 160 15.69 3.28 9.76
N TYR A 161 14.77 4.18 10.09
CA TYR A 161 15.10 5.44 10.76
C TYR A 161 15.63 5.23 12.19
N GLU A 162 15.16 4.19 12.87
CA GLU A 162 15.61 3.81 14.22
C GLU A 162 16.75 2.78 14.20
N ASN A 163 17.33 2.48 13.02
CA ASN A 163 18.45 1.56 12.85
C ASN A 163 18.20 0.16 13.44
N GLN A 164 16.98 -0.37 13.37
CA GLN A 164 16.67 -1.73 13.80
C GLN A 164 17.40 -2.77 12.93
N PHE A 165 17.57 -2.44 11.66
CA PHE A 165 18.37 -3.16 10.65
C PHE A 165 18.71 -2.22 9.49
N ASP A 166 19.66 -2.58 8.66
CA ASP A 166 20.00 -1.84 7.45
C ASP A 166 19.22 -2.34 6.22
N LEU A 167 19.19 -1.52 5.17
CA LEU A 167 18.48 -1.86 3.94
C LEU A 167 19.05 -3.09 3.23
N ALA A 168 20.37 -3.30 3.28
CA ALA A 168 21.00 -4.45 2.64
C ALA A 168 20.53 -5.76 3.29
N SER A 169 20.51 -5.80 4.63
CA SER A 169 19.97 -6.94 5.40
C SER A 169 18.49 -7.17 5.12
N ALA A 170 17.70 -6.09 5.01
CA ALA A 170 16.28 -6.19 4.66
C ALA A 170 16.06 -6.80 3.28
N LEU A 171 16.84 -6.36 2.27
CA LEU A 171 16.79 -6.92 0.91
C LEU A 171 17.19 -8.40 0.89
N MET A 172 18.17 -8.80 1.68
CA MET A 172 18.55 -10.23 1.81
C MET A 172 17.44 -11.07 2.45
N ALA A 173 16.70 -10.54 3.41
CA ALA A 173 15.58 -11.24 4.04
C ALA A 173 14.37 -11.37 3.12
N ALA A 174 14.26 -10.51 2.10
CA ALA A 174 13.18 -10.48 1.12
C ALA A 174 13.39 -11.44 -0.08
N VAL A 175 14.58 -12.09 -0.20
CA VAL A 175 14.95 -12.97 -1.34
C VAL A 175 14.81 -14.49 -1.04
#